data_6ef3c9ca1c04d37a412fcae899e1062a
#
_entry.id   6ef3c9ca1c04d37a412fcae899e1062a
#
_cell.length_a   1.000
_cell.length_b   1.000
_cell.length_c   1.000
_cell.angle_alpha   90.00
_cell.angle_beta   90.00
_cell.angle_gamma   90.00
#
_symmetry.space_group_name_H-M   'P 1'
#
loop_
_entity.id
_entity.type
_entity.pdbx_description
1 polymer ?
#
loop_
_entity_poly.entity_id
_entity_poly.type
_entity_poly.pdbx_seq_one_letter_code
_entity_poly.pdbx_strand_id
1 'polypeptide(L)'
;GVYADNIKSLGLDGTSFTIHGIKTSDNYSTFDLTVPVPGHHMVYNAMAAALVGSVLGLSSIEIERGVKNLKTIAGRNNIIKENGFTIIDDCYNANPVSMKASLDVLDTAIGRKVAILGSMFELGENEKQMHYDVGMYLGTKDIDVLITAGDLAAQIAAGTRAYIDTNYNAHGCEVHDFEPRDDMLQCIG
;
A
#
# COMPACT_ATOMS: atom_id res chain seq x y z
N GLY A 1 -15.70 -18.98 12.46
CA GLY A 1 -14.37 -18.38 12.42
C GLY A 1 -14.45 -16.87 12.52
N VAL A 2 -13.31 -16.21 12.72
CA VAL A 2 -13.23 -14.74 12.69
C VAL A 2 -13.10 -14.28 11.24
N TYR A 3 -13.89 -13.29 10.85
CA TYR A 3 -13.85 -12.69 9.50
C TYR A 3 -14.22 -11.21 9.55
N ALA A 4 -13.97 -10.50 8.46
CA ALA A 4 -14.36 -9.11 8.27
C ALA A 4 -15.27 -8.95 7.05
N ASP A 5 -16.22 -8.03 7.12
CA ASP A 5 -17.01 -7.54 6.00
C ASP A 5 -17.19 -6.02 6.06
N ASN A 6 -18.04 -5.46 5.20
CA ASN A 6 -18.29 -4.01 5.10
C ASN A 6 -17.00 -3.19 4.98
N ILE A 7 -15.97 -3.74 4.33
CA ILE A 7 -14.66 -3.08 4.20
C ILE A 7 -14.80 -1.85 3.31
N LYS A 8 -14.43 -0.69 3.84
CA LYS A 8 -14.48 0.61 3.14
C LYS A 8 -13.14 1.30 3.22
N SER A 9 -12.60 1.67 2.08
CA SER A 9 -11.45 2.56 2.02
C SER A 9 -11.86 3.98 2.44
N LEU A 10 -11.07 4.59 3.29
CA LEU A 10 -11.16 6.01 3.67
C LEU A 10 -10.05 6.82 2.95
N GLY A 11 -9.56 6.32 1.82
CA GLY A 11 -8.41 6.89 1.12
C GLY A 11 -7.15 6.78 1.97
N LEU A 12 -6.38 7.86 2.04
CA LEU A 12 -5.15 7.89 2.84
C LEU A 12 -5.39 7.96 4.36
N ASP A 13 -6.64 8.15 4.80
CA ASP A 13 -6.98 8.23 6.24
C ASP A 13 -7.24 6.84 6.85
N GLY A 14 -7.17 5.77 6.05
CA GLY A 14 -7.24 4.40 6.55
C GLY A 14 -8.33 3.54 5.94
N THR A 15 -8.76 2.53 6.71
CA THR A 15 -9.77 1.55 6.29
C THR A 15 -10.71 1.23 7.44
N SER A 16 -12.02 1.26 7.21
CA SER A 16 -13.03 0.80 8.16
C SER A 16 -13.61 -0.54 7.74
N PHE A 17 -14.02 -1.35 8.72
CA PHE A 17 -14.63 -2.66 8.47
C PHE A 17 -15.39 -3.15 9.70
N THR A 18 -16.26 -4.13 9.53
CA THR A 18 -16.94 -4.84 10.62
C THR A 18 -16.22 -6.17 10.88
N ILE A 19 -15.79 -6.43 12.12
CA ILE A 19 -15.22 -7.72 12.54
C ILE A 19 -16.30 -8.60 13.13
N HIS A 20 -16.28 -9.90 12.84
CA HIS A 20 -17.22 -10.90 13.30
C HIS A 20 -16.51 -12.11 13.92
N GLY A 21 -17.23 -12.79 14.81
CA GLY A 21 -16.80 -14.08 15.39
C GLY A 21 -15.71 -13.97 16.44
N ILE A 22 -15.45 -12.77 16.95
CA ILE A 22 -14.53 -12.49 18.05
C ILE A 22 -15.30 -12.58 19.39
N LYS A 23 -14.61 -12.92 20.48
CA LYS A 23 -15.23 -12.99 21.81
C LYS A 23 -14.54 -12.00 22.76
N THR A 24 -15.23 -10.91 23.09
CA THR A 24 -14.71 -9.87 23.97
C THR A 24 -15.19 -10.04 25.41
N SER A 25 -14.55 -9.36 26.37
CA SER A 25 -14.94 -9.43 27.78
C SER A 25 -16.31 -8.81 28.08
N ASP A 26 -16.76 -7.89 27.24
CA ASP A 26 -18.11 -7.26 27.29
C ASP A 26 -19.16 -8.00 26.44
N ASN A 27 -18.84 -9.24 26.01
CA ASN A 27 -19.69 -10.17 25.25
C ASN A 27 -20.09 -9.69 23.84
N TYR A 28 -19.39 -8.72 23.24
CA TYR A 28 -19.58 -8.41 21.83
C TYR A 28 -18.87 -9.45 20.97
N SER A 29 -19.53 -9.87 19.90
CA SER A 29 -18.96 -10.80 18.89
C SER A 29 -18.84 -10.16 17.52
N THR A 30 -19.42 -8.95 17.35
CA THR A 30 -19.45 -8.18 16.09
C THR A 30 -19.42 -6.71 16.44
N PHE A 31 -18.46 -5.95 15.85
CA PHE A 31 -18.35 -4.53 16.00
C PHE A 31 -17.49 -3.91 14.91
N ASP A 32 -17.60 -2.60 14.72
CA ASP A 32 -16.85 -1.88 13.71
C ASP A 32 -15.46 -1.49 14.21
N LEU A 33 -14.49 -1.56 13.32
CA LEU A 33 -13.12 -1.13 13.53
C LEU A 33 -12.70 -0.14 12.43
N THR A 34 -11.87 0.82 12.81
CA THR A 34 -11.20 1.71 11.87
C THR A 34 -9.70 1.69 12.15
N VAL A 35 -8.92 1.21 11.17
CA VAL A 35 -7.47 1.27 11.20
C VAL A 35 -7.01 2.52 10.46
N PRO A 36 -6.25 3.44 11.14
CA PRO A 36 -5.86 4.72 10.55
C PRO A 36 -4.62 4.58 9.64
N VAL A 37 -4.52 3.47 8.92
CA VAL A 37 -3.47 3.17 7.96
C VAL A 37 -4.15 2.66 6.71
N PRO A 38 -3.87 3.26 5.54
CA PRO A 38 -4.52 2.87 4.31
C PRO A 38 -4.09 1.49 3.84
N GLY A 39 -4.96 0.87 3.04
CA GLY A 39 -4.70 -0.40 2.40
C GLY A 39 -5.50 -1.57 2.96
N HIS A 40 -6.07 -2.35 2.05
CA HIS A 40 -6.91 -3.52 2.39
C HIS A 40 -6.17 -4.56 3.25
N HIS A 41 -4.85 -4.71 3.06
CA HIS A 41 -4.02 -5.62 3.85
C HIS A 41 -3.96 -5.25 5.34
N MET A 42 -4.19 -3.97 5.69
CA MET A 42 -4.24 -3.52 7.09
C MET A 42 -5.46 -4.05 7.85
N VAL A 43 -6.52 -4.46 7.15
CA VAL A 43 -7.67 -5.15 7.76
C VAL A 43 -7.23 -6.44 8.44
N TYR A 44 -6.41 -7.25 7.76
CA TYR A 44 -5.90 -8.51 8.34
C TYR A 44 -5.02 -8.28 9.57
N ASN A 45 -4.17 -7.25 9.51
CA ASN A 45 -3.32 -6.89 10.65
C ASN A 45 -4.16 -6.43 11.85
N ALA A 46 -5.17 -5.59 11.61
CA ALA A 46 -6.08 -5.12 12.65
C ALA A 46 -6.94 -6.27 13.23
N MET A 47 -7.40 -7.21 12.39
CA MET A 47 -8.12 -8.41 12.83
C MET A 47 -7.25 -9.28 13.73
N ALA A 48 -5.97 -9.50 13.36
CA ALA A 48 -5.04 -10.27 14.18
C ALA A 48 -4.82 -9.60 15.54
N ALA A 49 -4.61 -8.28 15.56
CA ALA A 49 -4.48 -7.51 16.81
C ALA A 49 -5.76 -7.59 17.67
N ALA A 50 -6.94 -7.45 17.06
CA ALA A 50 -8.23 -7.57 17.74
C ALA A 50 -8.42 -8.96 18.35
N LEU A 51 -8.05 -10.01 17.63
CA LEU A 51 -8.13 -11.39 18.12
C LEU A 51 -7.21 -11.59 19.33
N VAL A 52 -5.97 -11.12 19.28
CA VAL A 52 -5.04 -11.17 20.42
C VAL A 52 -5.62 -10.39 21.60
N GLY A 53 -6.13 -9.18 21.39
CA GLY A 53 -6.80 -8.39 22.43
C GLY A 53 -7.95 -9.13 23.10
N SER A 54 -8.79 -9.82 22.31
CA SER A 54 -9.91 -10.62 22.82
C SER A 54 -9.43 -11.79 23.67
N VAL A 55 -8.38 -12.49 23.25
CA VAL A 55 -7.77 -13.59 24.04
C VAL A 55 -7.20 -13.07 25.37
N LEU A 56 -6.69 -11.86 25.39
CA LEU A 56 -6.19 -11.19 26.60
C LEU A 56 -7.32 -10.61 27.48
N GLY A 57 -8.57 -10.74 27.08
CA GLY A 57 -9.73 -10.33 27.87
C GLY A 57 -10.09 -8.85 27.73
N LEU A 58 -9.68 -8.19 26.65
CA LEU A 58 -10.09 -6.83 26.37
C LEU A 58 -11.56 -6.75 25.93
N SER A 59 -12.21 -5.63 26.25
CA SER A 59 -13.54 -5.26 25.75
C SER A 59 -13.49 -4.81 24.29
N SER A 60 -14.66 -4.78 23.62
CA SER A 60 -14.79 -4.28 22.26
C SER A 60 -14.30 -2.83 22.15
N ILE A 61 -14.60 -1.98 23.13
CA ILE A 61 -14.21 -0.56 23.18
C ILE A 61 -12.69 -0.43 23.33
N GLU A 62 -12.05 -1.26 24.14
CA GLU A 62 -10.59 -1.25 24.32
C GLU A 62 -9.87 -1.68 23.05
N ILE A 63 -10.39 -2.71 22.36
CA ILE A 63 -9.87 -3.17 21.07
C ILE A 63 -10.02 -2.08 20.00
N GLU A 64 -11.22 -1.48 19.87
CA GLU A 64 -11.46 -0.39 18.93
C GLU A 64 -10.48 0.77 19.15
N ARG A 65 -10.34 1.19 20.41
CA ARG A 65 -9.43 2.27 20.79
C ARG A 65 -7.98 1.93 20.46
N GLY A 66 -7.55 0.69 20.73
CA GLY A 66 -6.22 0.20 20.42
C GLY A 66 -5.93 0.24 18.91
N VAL A 67 -6.85 -0.28 18.09
CA VAL A 67 -6.72 -0.27 16.63
C VAL A 67 -6.72 1.15 16.08
N LYS A 68 -7.60 2.02 16.55
CA LYS A 68 -7.70 3.42 16.13
C LYS A 68 -6.46 4.26 16.48
N ASN A 69 -5.73 3.89 17.52
CA ASN A 69 -4.52 4.57 17.96
C ASN A 69 -3.23 3.99 17.36
N LEU A 70 -3.35 3.05 16.42
CA LEU A 70 -2.19 2.50 15.71
C LEU A 70 -1.42 3.63 15.03
N LYS A 71 -0.11 3.60 15.20
CA LYS A 71 0.82 4.52 14.52
C LYS A 71 1.76 3.72 13.65
N THR A 72 1.97 4.21 12.45
CA THR A 72 3.01 3.69 11.57
C THR A 72 4.40 4.11 12.04
N ILE A 73 5.40 3.38 11.60
CA ILE A 73 6.81 3.76 11.75
C ILE A 73 7.37 4.15 10.38
N ALA A 74 8.45 4.93 10.38
CA ALA A 74 9.12 5.34 9.14
C ALA A 74 9.42 4.13 8.23
N GLY A 75 9.19 4.29 6.95
CA GLY A 75 9.38 3.24 5.95
C GLY A 75 8.28 2.16 5.89
N ARG A 76 7.20 2.28 6.66
CA ARG A 76 6.10 1.29 6.74
C ARG A 76 4.74 1.95 6.54
N ASN A 77 4.36 2.18 5.28
CA ASN A 77 3.08 2.81 4.91
C ASN A 77 2.81 4.09 5.74
N ASN A 78 3.85 4.90 5.91
CA ASN A 78 3.82 6.09 6.75
C ASN A 78 3.40 7.30 5.90
N ILE A 79 2.32 7.97 6.30
CA ILE A 79 1.79 9.12 5.58
C ILE A 79 2.41 10.40 6.16
N ILE A 80 3.18 11.11 5.34
CA ILE A 80 3.83 12.37 5.69
C ILE A 80 3.17 13.48 4.88
N LYS A 81 2.64 14.50 5.56
CA LYS A 81 2.03 15.68 4.91
C LYS A 81 2.93 16.90 5.20
N GLU A 82 3.58 17.41 4.18
CA GLU A 82 4.51 18.53 4.30
C GLU A 82 4.53 19.39 3.03
N ASN A 83 4.57 20.71 3.20
CA ASN A 83 4.72 21.69 2.10
C ASN A 83 3.74 21.50 0.91
N GLY A 84 2.51 21.05 1.20
CA GLY A 84 1.49 20.81 0.17
C GLY A 84 1.62 19.47 -0.54
N PHE A 85 2.59 18.65 -0.18
CA PHE A 85 2.75 17.28 -0.66
C PHE A 85 2.26 16.27 0.37
N THR A 86 1.81 15.12 -0.12
CA THR A 86 1.57 13.94 0.70
C THR A 86 2.50 12.84 0.23
N ILE A 87 3.33 12.33 1.12
CA ILE A 87 4.29 11.25 0.82
C ILE A 87 3.80 9.98 1.51
N ILE A 88 3.70 8.89 0.76
CA ILE A 88 3.47 7.54 1.26
C ILE A 88 4.85 6.89 1.37
N ASP A 89 5.43 6.91 2.57
CA ASP A 89 6.75 6.33 2.83
C ASP A 89 6.59 4.85 3.20
N ASP A 90 6.90 3.96 2.25
CA ASP A 90 6.81 2.50 2.39
C ASP A 90 8.10 1.81 1.88
N CYS A 91 9.25 2.42 2.17
CA CYS A 91 10.55 2.06 1.58
C CYS A 91 11.40 1.08 2.40
N TYR A 92 10.92 0.56 3.54
CA TYR A 92 11.71 -0.32 4.41
C TYR A 92 12.10 -1.65 3.72
N ASN A 93 11.16 -2.27 3.02
CA ASN A 93 11.38 -3.49 2.24
C ASN A 93 10.27 -3.64 1.20
N ALA A 94 10.58 -4.24 0.07
CA ALA A 94 9.65 -4.40 -1.03
C ALA A 94 9.61 -5.85 -1.54
N ASN A 95 8.41 -6.31 -1.86
CA ASN A 95 8.15 -7.51 -2.63
C ASN A 95 6.94 -7.26 -3.55
N PRO A 96 6.66 -8.13 -4.55
CA PRO A 96 5.59 -7.88 -5.52
C PRO A 96 4.21 -7.65 -4.89
N VAL A 97 3.90 -8.33 -3.78
CA VAL A 97 2.60 -8.21 -3.10
C VAL A 97 2.50 -6.86 -2.38
N SER A 98 3.52 -6.50 -1.60
CA SER A 98 3.52 -5.23 -0.87
C SER A 98 3.55 -4.03 -1.83
N MET A 99 4.34 -4.11 -2.90
CA MET A 99 4.42 -3.04 -3.90
C MET A 99 3.07 -2.80 -4.59
N LYS A 100 2.36 -3.85 -4.98
CA LYS A 100 1.01 -3.75 -5.53
C LYS A 100 0.04 -3.15 -4.52
N ALA A 101 0.13 -3.53 -3.25
CA ALA A 101 -0.71 -2.97 -2.19
C ALA A 101 -0.43 -1.46 -1.96
N SER A 102 0.82 -1.02 -2.04
CA SER A 102 1.18 0.40 -1.94
C SER A 102 0.72 1.20 -3.17
N LEU A 103 0.75 0.60 -4.37
CA LEU A 103 0.18 1.19 -5.58
C LEU A 103 -1.34 1.33 -5.48
N ASP A 104 -2.05 0.36 -4.88
CA ASP A 104 -3.49 0.46 -4.61
C ASP A 104 -3.80 1.62 -3.65
N VAL A 105 -2.95 1.84 -2.65
CA VAL A 105 -3.08 2.99 -1.74
C VAL A 105 -2.87 4.30 -2.49
N LEU A 106 -1.82 4.40 -3.30
CA LEU A 106 -1.53 5.59 -4.11
C LEU A 106 -2.67 5.90 -5.08
N ASP A 107 -3.25 4.87 -5.70
CA ASP A 107 -4.37 5.00 -6.63
C ASP A 107 -5.61 5.67 -5.99
N THR A 108 -5.81 5.50 -4.66
CA THR A 108 -6.90 6.17 -3.92
C THR A 108 -6.64 7.64 -3.60
N ALA A 109 -5.41 8.13 -3.80
CA ALA A 109 -5.06 9.51 -3.49
C ALA A 109 -5.72 10.50 -4.47
N ILE A 110 -5.94 11.72 -3.99
CA ILE A 110 -6.49 12.83 -4.80
C ILE A 110 -5.33 13.71 -5.29
N GLY A 111 -5.40 14.14 -6.54
CA GLY A 111 -4.40 15.00 -7.18
C GLY A 111 -3.41 14.21 -8.02
N ARG A 112 -2.29 14.84 -8.39
CA ARG A 112 -1.24 14.22 -9.19
C ARG A 112 -0.52 13.14 -8.39
N LYS A 113 -0.45 11.94 -8.95
CA LYS A 113 0.10 10.74 -8.32
C LYS A 113 1.44 10.39 -8.93
N VAL A 114 2.47 10.33 -8.10
CA VAL A 114 3.84 10.00 -8.52
C VAL A 114 4.29 8.77 -7.76
N ALA A 115 4.65 7.70 -8.47
CA ALA A 115 5.26 6.51 -7.91
C ALA A 115 6.79 6.55 -8.11
N ILE A 116 7.55 6.40 -7.03
CA ILE A 116 9.01 6.28 -7.08
C ILE A 116 9.36 4.89 -6.55
N LEU A 117 9.84 4.02 -7.44
CA LEU A 117 10.03 2.60 -7.14
C LEU A 117 11.47 2.17 -7.38
N GLY A 118 12.02 1.46 -6.40
CA GLY A 118 13.33 0.83 -6.47
C GLY A 118 13.27 -0.66 -6.82
N SER A 119 14.44 -1.30 -6.89
CA SER A 119 14.55 -2.74 -7.08
C SER A 119 14.10 -3.51 -5.85
N MET A 120 13.39 -4.61 -6.07
CA MET A 120 13.08 -5.61 -5.03
C MET A 120 14.18 -6.66 -5.00
N PHE A 121 14.60 -7.07 -3.81
CA PHE A 121 15.67 -8.06 -3.63
C PHE A 121 15.12 -9.39 -3.10
N GLU A 122 15.95 -10.42 -3.14
CA GLU A 122 15.65 -11.76 -2.59
C GLU A 122 14.46 -12.47 -3.24
N LEU A 123 14.17 -12.19 -4.52
CA LEU A 123 13.05 -12.79 -5.25
C LEU A 123 13.42 -14.08 -6.00
N GLY A 124 14.71 -14.45 -6.06
CA GLY A 124 15.19 -15.64 -6.75
C GLY A 124 15.21 -15.51 -8.29
N GLU A 125 15.18 -16.65 -8.99
CA GLU A 125 15.41 -16.71 -10.45
C GLU A 125 14.40 -15.91 -11.28
N ASN A 126 13.19 -15.68 -10.80
CA ASN A 126 12.12 -14.99 -11.52
C ASN A 126 12.06 -13.48 -11.22
N GLU A 127 13.07 -12.90 -10.58
CA GLU A 127 13.07 -11.52 -10.12
C GLU A 127 12.71 -10.52 -11.24
N LYS A 128 13.26 -10.66 -12.44
CA LYS A 128 12.96 -9.77 -13.58
C LYS A 128 11.50 -9.82 -13.99
N GLN A 129 10.92 -11.02 -14.07
CA GLN A 129 9.51 -11.19 -14.42
C GLN A 129 8.60 -10.61 -13.33
N MET A 130 8.95 -10.80 -12.05
CA MET A 130 8.18 -10.24 -10.94
C MET A 130 8.18 -8.72 -10.95
N HIS A 131 9.30 -8.06 -11.30
CA HIS A 131 9.35 -6.61 -11.48
C HIS A 131 8.49 -6.18 -12.67
N TYR A 132 8.61 -6.87 -13.81
CA TYR A 132 7.79 -6.61 -14.98
C TYR A 132 6.29 -6.71 -14.68
N ASP A 133 5.86 -7.73 -13.93
CA ASP A 133 4.47 -7.94 -13.52
C ASP A 133 3.96 -6.84 -12.57
N VAL A 134 4.82 -6.26 -11.76
CA VAL A 134 4.49 -5.06 -10.96
C VAL A 134 4.26 -3.86 -11.88
N GLY A 135 5.08 -3.69 -12.91
CA GLY A 135 4.91 -2.65 -13.92
C GLY A 135 3.61 -2.79 -14.71
N MET A 136 3.28 -4.00 -15.16
CA MET A 136 2.00 -4.31 -15.81
C MET A 136 0.81 -3.96 -14.88
N TYR A 137 0.94 -4.26 -13.59
CA TYR A 137 -0.08 -3.92 -12.60
C TYR A 137 -0.21 -2.41 -12.40
N LEU A 138 0.92 -1.68 -12.32
CA LEU A 138 0.90 -0.21 -12.23
C LEU A 138 0.18 0.42 -13.42
N GLY A 139 0.39 -0.10 -14.63
CA GLY A 139 -0.30 0.37 -15.83
C GLY A 139 -1.83 0.30 -15.75
N THR A 140 -2.39 -0.54 -14.85
CA THR A 140 -3.84 -0.60 -14.60
C THR A 140 -4.36 0.49 -13.68
N LYS A 141 -3.46 1.31 -13.10
CA LYS A 141 -3.78 2.32 -12.09
C LYS A 141 -3.84 3.72 -12.68
N ASP A 142 -4.55 4.60 -11.99
CA ASP A 142 -4.61 6.02 -12.31
C ASP A 142 -3.41 6.74 -11.65
N ILE A 143 -2.20 6.48 -12.18
CA ILE A 143 -0.94 7.06 -11.72
C ILE A 143 -0.34 7.88 -12.84
N ASP A 144 -0.03 9.17 -12.57
CA ASP A 144 0.41 10.12 -13.57
C ASP A 144 1.88 9.95 -13.94
N VAL A 145 2.74 9.63 -12.97
CA VAL A 145 4.19 9.52 -13.18
C VAL A 145 4.75 8.30 -12.46
N LEU A 146 5.56 7.54 -13.17
CA LEU A 146 6.42 6.50 -12.62
C LEU A 146 7.89 6.91 -12.77
N ILE A 147 8.62 6.87 -11.66
CA ILE A 147 10.08 6.99 -11.62
C ILE A 147 10.64 5.69 -11.10
N THR A 148 11.52 5.04 -11.86
CA THR A 148 12.21 3.83 -11.41
C THR A 148 13.69 4.08 -11.23
N ALA A 149 14.30 3.45 -10.23
CA ALA A 149 15.72 3.52 -9.95
C ALA A 149 16.32 2.14 -9.63
N GLY A 150 17.27 1.71 -10.44
CA GLY A 150 17.97 0.43 -10.31
C GLY A 150 17.70 -0.56 -11.41
N ASP A 151 18.64 -1.47 -11.66
CA ASP A 151 18.66 -2.39 -12.80
C ASP A 151 17.41 -3.27 -12.90
N LEU A 152 16.95 -3.79 -11.77
CA LEU A 152 15.73 -4.60 -11.74
C LEU A 152 14.47 -3.72 -11.81
N ALA A 153 14.51 -2.50 -11.24
CA ALA A 153 13.41 -1.56 -11.30
C ALA A 153 13.11 -1.11 -12.75
N ALA A 154 14.10 -1.14 -13.65
CA ALA A 154 13.90 -0.93 -15.09
C ALA A 154 12.86 -1.89 -15.70
N GLN A 155 12.70 -3.11 -15.16
CA GLN A 155 11.67 -4.04 -15.60
C GLN A 155 10.25 -3.56 -15.21
N ILE A 156 10.10 -2.82 -14.09
CA ILE A 156 8.83 -2.18 -13.73
C ILE A 156 8.46 -1.14 -14.80
N ALA A 157 9.42 -0.27 -15.17
CA ALA A 157 9.22 0.71 -16.23
C ALA A 157 8.84 0.04 -17.57
N ALA A 158 9.53 -1.04 -17.94
CA ALA A 158 9.25 -1.80 -19.15
C ALA A 158 7.83 -2.40 -19.14
N GLY A 159 7.41 -3.01 -18.04
CA GLY A 159 6.06 -3.55 -17.87
C GLY A 159 4.98 -2.48 -17.95
N THR A 160 5.21 -1.31 -17.33
CA THR A 160 4.26 -0.19 -17.38
C THR A 160 4.08 0.32 -18.80
N ARG A 161 5.19 0.56 -19.54
CA ARG A 161 5.14 0.96 -20.96
C ARG A 161 4.41 -0.06 -21.81
N ALA A 162 4.73 -1.36 -21.64
CA ALA A 162 4.08 -2.43 -22.40
C ALA A 162 2.57 -2.48 -22.16
N TYR A 163 2.11 -2.23 -20.92
CA TYR A 163 0.68 -2.15 -20.63
C TYR A 163 0.02 -0.97 -21.34
N ILE A 164 0.62 0.22 -21.25
CA ILE A 164 0.09 1.44 -21.87
C ILE A 164 0.01 1.29 -23.39
N ASP A 165 1.04 0.77 -24.02
CA ASP A 165 1.13 0.59 -25.48
C ASP A 165 0.09 -0.40 -26.02
N THR A 166 -0.30 -1.39 -25.19
CA THR A 166 -1.24 -2.44 -25.62
C THR A 166 -2.69 -2.18 -25.21
N ASN A 167 -2.94 -1.19 -24.34
CA ASN A 167 -4.29 -0.90 -23.83
C ASN A 167 -4.72 0.54 -24.14
N TYR A 168 -5.57 0.70 -25.15
CA TYR A 168 -6.04 1.99 -25.62
C TYR A 168 -6.71 2.88 -24.53
N ASN A 169 -7.29 2.26 -23.51
CA ASN A 169 -7.94 2.96 -22.39
C ASN A 169 -7.05 3.06 -21.14
N ALA A 170 -5.75 2.76 -21.25
CA ALA A 170 -4.85 2.94 -20.12
C ALA A 170 -4.74 4.43 -19.76
N HIS A 171 -4.63 4.71 -18.46
CA HIS A 171 -4.22 6.04 -18.02
C HIS A 171 -2.82 6.35 -18.54
N GLY A 172 -2.62 7.55 -19.06
CA GLY A 172 -1.34 7.97 -19.63
C GLY A 172 -0.34 8.27 -18.52
N CYS A 173 0.47 7.27 -18.15
CA CYS A 173 1.54 7.41 -17.17
C CYS A 173 2.85 7.85 -17.84
N GLU A 174 3.45 8.94 -17.38
CA GLU A 174 4.79 9.35 -17.77
C GLU A 174 5.83 8.48 -17.07
N VAL A 175 6.71 7.80 -17.83
CA VAL A 175 7.63 6.79 -17.27
C VAL A 175 9.08 7.22 -17.42
N HIS A 176 9.75 7.48 -16.30
CA HIS A 176 11.17 7.79 -16.19
C HIS A 176 11.92 6.61 -15.55
N ASP A 177 13.03 6.23 -16.15
CA ASP A 177 13.86 5.13 -15.71
C ASP A 177 15.30 5.59 -15.55
N PHE A 178 15.85 5.40 -14.37
CA PHE A 178 17.19 5.85 -14.02
C PHE A 178 18.04 4.69 -13.50
N GLU A 179 19.29 4.65 -13.94
CA GLU A 179 20.29 3.91 -13.19
C GLU A 179 20.48 4.59 -11.81
N PRO A 180 20.87 3.85 -10.76
CA PRO A 180 21.06 4.43 -9.42
C PRO A 180 22.25 5.41 -9.45
N ARG A 181 21.97 6.67 -9.76
CA ARG A 181 22.94 7.78 -9.83
C ARG A 181 22.34 9.08 -9.29
N ASP A 182 23.23 10.04 -9.01
CA ASP A 182 22.89 11.39 -8.53
C ASP A 182 21.95 12.17 -9.47
N ASP A 183 21.84 11.78 -10.74
CA ASP A 183 21.00 12.45 -11.75
C ASP A 183 19.50 12.31 -11.48
N MET A 184 19.08 11.30 -10.68
CA MET A 184 17.68 11.07 -10.33
C MET A 184 17.07 12.25 -9.54
N LEU A 185 17.88 12.93 -8.74
CA LEU A 185 17.45 14.05 -7.91
C LEU A 185 17.12 15.32 -8.74
N GLN A 186 17.62 15.42 -9.97
CA GLN A 186 17.40 16.58 -10.84
C GLN A 186 16.01 16.55 -11.52
N CYS A 187 15.33 15.41 -11.53
CA CYS A 187 13.99 15.26 -12.16
C CYS A 187 12.83 15.53 -11.19
N ILE A 188 13.11 15.69 -9.90
CA ILE A 188 12.07 15.87 -8.85
C ILE A 188 11.86 17.37 -8.53
N GLY A 189 12.62 18.27 -9.17
CA GLY A 189 12.57 19.71 -8.98
C GLY A 189 11.41 20.42 -9.69
#